data_1abfdc57e45797dd0e4dbb2d5e65d87a
#
_entry.id   1abfdc57e45797dd0e4dbb2d5e65d87a
#
_cell.length_a   1.000
_cell.length_b   1.000
_cell.length_c   1.000
_cell.angle_alpha   90.00
_cell.angle_beta   90.00
_cell.angle_gamma   90.00
#
_symmetry.space_group_name_H-M   'P 1'
#
loop_
_entity.id
_entity.type
_entity.pdbx_description
1 polymer ?
#
loop_
_entity_poly.entity_id
_entity_poly.type
_entity_poly.pdbx_seq_one_letter_code
_entity_poly.pdbx_strand_id
1 'polypeptide(L)'
;GRGRWEIGIQGGVFSIFDFGAPSNDLVNADYLGGITFTYAFDSFSILTRIMHQSSHLGDEFLLNNEVERINLSFEELSVLLSYDPFEWLRAYGGTGVIVRSEPSNLERWSLEGGIELRPFTTSTKHRLQVLFGLDMRFWQQSNWQPDASFVAGVTLDPVGESSYRVDFLVRYYNGHSPNGQFFTERIQTLGPSVQLYF
;
A
#
# COMPACT_ATOMS: atom_id res chain seq x y z
N GLY A 1 -3.24 -24.36 -19.14
CA GLY A 1 -2.08 -23.48 -18.96
C GLY A 1 -1.19 -23.98 -17.82
N ARG A 2 0.09 -23.61 -17.84
CA ARG A 2 0.96 -23.85 -16.68
C ARG A 2 0.86 -22.66 -15.77
N GLY A 3 0.55 -22.86 -14.49
CA GLY A 3 0.60 -21.79 -13.49
C GLY A 3 2.01 -21.25 -13.32
N ARG A 4 2.13 -19.97 -12.94
CA ARG A 4 3.39 -19.28 -12.60
C ARG A 4 3.37 -18.90 -11.13
N TRP A 5 4.49 -19.02 -10.48
CA TRP A 5 4.65 -18.60 -9.10
C TRP A 5 5.86 -17.69 -8.94
N GLU A 6 5.83 -16.87 -7.91
CA GLU A 6 6.88 -15.94 -7.56
C GLU A 6 6.99 -15.82 -6.04
N ILE A 7 8.20 -15.67 -5.53
CA ILE A 7 8.48 -15.28 -4.15
C ILE A 7 9.20 -13.94 -4.21
N GLY A 8 8.72 -12.98 -3.45
CA GLY A 8 9.28 -11.64 -3.38
C GLY A 8 9.59 -11.20 -1.94
N ILE A 9 10.46 -10.21 -1.83
CA ILE A 9 10.72 -9.47 -0.59
C ILE A 9 10.17 -8.07 -0.80
N GLN A 10 9.46 -7.55 0.20
CA GLN A 10 8.95 -6.17 0.23
C GLN A 10 9.54 -5.44 1.42
N GLY A 11 9.83 -4.16 1.24
CA GLY A 11 10.27 -3.29 2.31
C GLY A 11 9.95 -1.85 1.99
N GLY A 12 9.78 -1.03 3.03
CA GLY A 12 9.48 0.39 2.88
C GLY A 12 9.69 1.15 4.17
N VAL A 13 9.93 2.45 4.02
CA VAL A 13 9.95 3.40 5.11
C VAL A 13 9.02 4.55 4.73
N PHE A 14 8.11 4.88 5.63
CA PHE A 14 7.17 6.00 5.46
C PHE A 14 7.35 6.97 6.61
N SER A 15 7.64 8.22 6.29
CA SER A 15 7.98 9.22 7.29
C SER A 15 7.14 10.48 7.11
N ILE A 16 6.77 11.09 8.24
CA ILE A 16 6.16 12.40 8.31
C ILE A 16 7.19 13.37 8.86
N PHE A 17 7.35 14.51 8.18
CA PHE A 17 8.20 15.61 8.63
C PHE A 17 7.36 16.87 8.82
N ASP A 18 7.62 17.60 9.90
CA ASP A 18 7.12 18.95 10.10
C ASP A 18 8.14 19.97 9.57
N PHE A 19 7.88 20.47 8.36
CA PHE A 19 8.71 21.51 7.74
C PHE A 19 8.48 22.92 8.33
N GLY A 20 7.50 23.09 9.23
CA GLY A 20 7.26 24.32 9.98
C GLY A 20 8.14 24.42 11.23
N ALA A 21 8.65 23.29 11.71
CA ALA A 21 9.59 23.28 12.82
C ALA A 21 10.98 23.78 12.42
N PRO A 22 11.75 24.41 13.34
CA PRO A 22 13.05 24.99 13.04
C PRO A 22 14.08 24.01 12.46
N SER A 23 13.99 22.73 12.83
CA SER A 23 14.89 21.64 12.41
C SER A 23 14.29 20.68 11.38
N ASN A 24 13.09 20.97 10.82
CA ASN A 24 12.34 20.05 9.98
C ASN A 24 12.13 18.70 10.70
N ASP A 25 11.47 18.76 11.82
CA ASP A 25 11.38 17.65 12.78
C ASP A 25 10.76 16.40 12.15
N LEU A 26 11.37 15.24 12.38
CA LEU A 26 10.75 13.96 12.11
C LEU A 26 9.62 13.74 13.12
N VAL A 27 8.39 13.66 12.62
CA VAL A 27 7.19 13.40 13.44
C VAL A 27 7.01 11.92 13.68
N ASN A 28 7.06 11.12 12.59
CA ASN A 28 6.86 9.68 12.63
C ASN A 28 7.65 8.98 11.53
N ALA A 29 8.08 7.76 11.80
CA ALA A 29 8.64 6.84 10.81
C ALA A 29 8.09 5.42 11.03
N ASP A 30 7.48 4.87 9.97
CA ASP A 30 7.03 3.49 9.91
C ASP A 30 7.98 2.68 9.05
N TYR A 31 8.39 1.52 9.56
CA TYR A 31 9.25 0.56 8.88
C TYR A 31 8.43 -0.68 8.55
N LEU A 32 8.42 -1.07 7.28
CA LEU A 32 7.74 -2.25 6.79
C LEU A 32 8.73 -3.23 6.19
N GLY A 33 8.53 -4.50 6.48
CA GLY A 33 9.32 -5.58 5.88
C GLY A 33 8.51 -6.87 5.78
N GLY A 34 8.65 -7.60 4.68
CA GLY A 34 7.90 -8.83 4.53
C GLY A 34 8.27 -9.68 3.34
N ILE A 35 7.60 -10.82 3.26
CA ILE A 35 7.75 -11.82 2.21
C ILE A 35 6.40 -12.02 1.53
N THR A 36 6.44 -12.12 0.21
CA THR A 36 5.25 -12.40 -0.60
C THR A 36 5.43 -13.70 -1.36
N PHE A 37 4.32 -14.41 -1.52
CA PHE A 37 4.18 -15.54 -2.45
C PHE A 37 3.01 -15.26 -3.38
N THR A 38 3.24 -15.30 -4.67
CA THR A 38 2.21 -15.14 -5.70
C THR A 38 2.10 -16.40 -6.54
N TYR A 39 0.88 -16.82 -6.84
CA TYR A 39 0.60 -17.86 -7.81
C TYR A 39 -0.46 -17.36 -8.80
N ALA A 40 -0.16 -17.44 -10.10
CA ALA A 40 -1.05 -17.00 -11.16
C ALA A 40 -1.40 -18.18 -12.08
N PHE A 41 -2.68 -18.31 -12.41
CA PHE A 41 -3.21 -19.32 -13.32
C PHE A 41 -4.34 -18.72 -14.16
N ASP A 42 -4.14 -18.71 -15.48
CA ASP A 42 -5.03 -18.05 -16.43
C ASP A 42 -5.35 -16.61 -16.02
N SER A 43 -6.63 -16.27 -15.79
CA SER A 43 -7.08 -14.94 -15.36
C SER A 43 -7.15 -14.77 -13.82
N PHE A 44 -6.70 -15.76 -13.06
CA PHE A 44 -6.72 -15.69 -11.60
C PHE A 44 -5.32 -15.60 -11.03
N SER A 45 -5.19 -14.89 -9.93
CA SER A 45 -3.98 -14.94 -9.12
C SER A 45 -4.30 -14.87 -7.64
N ILE A 46 -3.42 -15.46 -6.84
CA ILE A 46 -3.44 -15.39 -5.39
C ILE A 46 -2.13 -14.77 -4.92
N LEU A 47 -2.21 -13.79 -4.04
CA LEU A 47 -1.09 -13.21 -3.32
C LEU A 47 -1.24 -13.54 -1.84
N THR A 48 -0.24 -14.20 -1.27
CA THR A 48 -0.10 -14.37 0.19
C THR A 48 1.08 -13.52 0.65
N ARG A 49 0.91 -12.81 1.76
CA ARG A 49 1.91 -11.88 2.27
C ARG A 49 2.02 -11.99 3.78
N ILE A 50 3.24 -12.05 4.29
CA ILE A 50 3.57 -11.88 5.70
C ILE A 50 4.36 -10.58 5.81
N MET A 51 3.82 -9.61 6.56
CA MET A 51 4.40 -8.28 6.72
C MET A 51 4.61 -7.98 8.21
N HIS A 52 5.76 -7.43 8.53
CA HIS A 52 6.03 -6.78 9.80
C HIS A 52 5.95 -5.26 9.60
N GLN A 53 5.28 -4.57 10.50
CA GLN A 53 5.29 -3.11 10.59
C GLN A 53 5.68 -2.70 12.01
N SER A 54 6.58 -1.71 12.11
CA SER A 54 6.89 -1.01 13.36
C SER A 54 6.83 0.48 13.16
N SER A 55 6.36 1.21 14.16
CA SER A 55 6.11 2.66 14.10
C SER A 55 6.80 3.37 15.24
N HIS A 56 7.50 4.46 14.92
CA HIS A 56 8.29 5.24 15.88
C HIS A 56 8.03 6.74 15.71
N LEU A 57 7.85 7.43 16.83
CA LEU A 57 7.87 8.90 16.87
C LEU A 57 9.31 9.43 16.80
N GLY A 58 9.49 10.59 16.18
CA GLY A 58 10.77 11.29 16.19
C GLY A 58 11.10 11.88 17.56
N ASP A 59 12.39 11.91 17.90
CA ASP A 59 12.84 12.36 19.21
C ASP A 59 12.56 13.85 19.45
N GLU A 60 12.78 14.72 18.42
CA GLU A 60 12.47 16.14 18.50
C GLU A 60 10.97 16.38 18.67
N PHE A 61 10.14 15.61 17.97
CA PHE A 61 8.69 15.69 18.13
C PHE A 61 8.25 15.32 19.55
N LEU A 62 8.82 14.28 20.14
CA LEU A 62 8.56 13.86 21.53
C LEU A 62 9.00 14.89 22.54
N LEU A 63 10.12 15.58 22.32
CA LEU A 63 10.63 16.61 23.24
C LEU A 63 9.78 17.88 23.19
N ASN A 64 9.18 18.20 22.06
CA ASN A 64 8.41 19.43 21.85
C ASN A 64 6.91 19.28 22.07
N ASN A 65 6.42 18.03 22.20
CA ASN A 65 5.00 17.73 22.33
C ASN A 65 4.76 16.76 23.49
N GLU A 66 3.74 17.02 24.30
CA GLU A 66 3.27 16.08 25.33
C GLU A 66 2.43 14.97 24.70
N VAL A 67 3.07 14.06 23.96
CA VAL A 67 2.39 12.96 23.27
C VAL A 67 2.76 11.63 23.93
N GLU A 68 1.75 10.82 24.22
CA GLU A 68 1.97 9.46 24.71
C GLU A 68 2.47 8.57 23.56
N ARG A 69 3.67 8.05 23.72
CA ARG A 69 4.26 7.11 22.75
C ARG A 69 3.58 5.76 22.83
N ILE A 70 3.01 5.31 21.73
CA ILE A 70 2.54 3.94 21.58
C ILE A 70 3.68 3.12 20.96
N ASN A 71 4.10 2.03 21.61
CA ASN A 71 5.03 1.09 20.99
C ASN A 71 4.23 0.18 20.03
N LEU A 72 4.01 0.66 18.81
CA LEU A 72 3.21 -0.06 17.81
C LEU A 72 4.11 -0.91 16.93
N SER A 73 3.89 -2.22 17.00
CA SER A 73 4.52 -3.21 16.13
C SER A 73 3.57 -4.38 15.91
N PHE A 74 3.46 -4.89 14.69
CA PHE A 74 2.64 -6.07 14.41
C PHE A 74 3.12 -6.86 13.20
N GLU A 75 2.79 -8.15 13.19
CA GLU A 75 2.93 -9.05 12.05
C GLU A 75 1.55 -9.41 11.51
N GLU A 76 1.34 -9.13 10.22
CA GLU A 76 0.11 -9.45 9.50
C GLU A 76 0.35 -10.54 8.45
N LEU A 77 -0.51 -11.56 8.46
CA LEU A 77 -0.66 -12.52 7.37
C LEU A 77 -1.88 -12.13 6.54
N SER A 78 -1.72 -11.91 5.22
CA SER A 78 -2.81 -11.56 4.33
C SER A 78 -2.85 -12.44 3.08
N VAL A 79 -4.06 -12.62 2.55
CA VAL A 79 -4.34 -13.35 1.31
C VAL A 79 -5.27 -12.51 0.46
N LEU A 80 -4.87 -12.23 -0.78
CA LEU A 80 -5.64 -11.51 -1.80
C LEU A 80 -5.84 -12.42 -3.01
N LEU A 81 -7.06 -12.50 -3.49
CA LEU A 81 -7.45 -13.14 -4.73
C LEU A 81 -7.70 -12.06 -5.78
N SER A 82 -7.14 -12.21 -6.96
CA SER A 82 -7.35 -11.30 -8.08
C SER A 82 -7.94 -12.05 -9.27
N TYR A 83 -8.77 -11.33 -10.01
CA TYR A 83 -9.38 -11.80 -11.25
C TYR A 83 -9.23 -10.75 -12.34
N ASP A 84 -8.62 -11.13 -13.45
CA ASP A 84 -8.37 -10.32 -14.63
C ASP A 84 -9.30 -10.78 -15.78
N PRO A 85 -10.62 -10.39 -15.80
CA PRO A 85 -11.55 -10.83 -16.84
C PRO A 85 -11.21 -10.29 -18.23
N PHE A 86 -10.54 -9.15 -18.27
CA PHE A 86 -10.08 -8.47 -19.48
C PHE A 86 -8.68 -7.89 -19.24
N GLU A 87 -7.91 -7.68 -20.29
CA GLU A 87 -6.57 -7.07 -20.21
C GLU A 87 -6.57 -5.66 -19.58
N TRP A 88 -7.72 -4.98 -19.63
CA TRP A 88 -7.89 -3.62 -19.10
C TRP A 88 -8.55 -3.54 -17.72
N LEU A 89 -8.99 -4.68 -17.17
CA LEU A 89 -9.72 -4.73 -15.89
C LEU A 89 -9.14 -5.80 -14.97
N ARG A 90 -8.77 -5.40 -13.76
CA ARG A 90 -8.52 -6.27 -12.62
C ARG A 90 -9.45 -5.94 -11.48
N ALA A 91 -10.03 -6.96 -10.85
CA ALA A 91 -10.69 -6.86 -9.56
C ALA A 91 -9.99 -7.77 -8.56
N TYR A 92 -9.91 -7.35 -7.31
CA TYR A 92 -9.31 -8.17 -6.27
C TYR A 92 -10.02 -7.98 -4.93
N GLY A 93 -9.84 -8.95 -4.03
CA GLY A 93 -10.30 -8.86 -2.67
C GLY A 93 -9.68 -9.94 -1.80
N GLY A 94 -9.65 -9.68 -0.51
CA GLY A 94 -9.07 -10.62 0.44
C GLY A 94 -9.17 -10.17 1.88
N THR A 95 -8.39 -10.82 2.72
CA THR A 95 -8.40 -10.62 4.17
C THR A 95 -7.00 -10.68 4.74
N GLY A 96 -6.80 -9.98 5.84
CA GLY A 96 -5.60 -10.05 6.66
C GLY A 96 -5.92 -10.40 8.10
N VAL A 97 -4.97 -10.98 8.78
CA VAL A 97 -5.03 -11.25 10.22
C VAL A 97 -3.70 -10.89 10.88
N ILE A 98 -3.75 -10.07 11.91
CA ILE A 98 -2.62 -9.78 12.78
C ILE A 98 -2.37 -11.01 13.66
N VAL A 99 -1.22 -11.65 13.47
CA VAL A 99 -0.81 -12.87 14.19
C VAL A 99 -0.09 -12.54 15.49
N ARG A 100 0.59 -11.40 15.52
CA ARG A 100 1.28 -10.87 16.70
C ARG A 100 1.23 -9.35 16.68
N SER A 101 1.11 -8.71 17.84
CA SER A 101 1.13 -7.25 17.96
C SER A 101 1.64 -6.79 19.31
N GLU A 102 2.16 -5.57 19.31
CA GLU A 102 2.40 -4.75 20.48
C GLU A 102 1.79 -3.36 20.20
N PRO A 103 0.83 -2.89 21.01
CA PRO A 103 0.23 -3.57 22.14
C PRO A 103 -0.63 -4.80 21.73
N SER A 104 -0.76 -5.77 22.64
CA SER A 104 -1.40 -7.06 22.36
C SER A 104 -2.94 -7.00 22.22
N ASN A 105 -3.53 -5.85 22.51
CA ASN A 105 -4.97 -5.60 22.45
C ASN A 105 -5.44 -5.04 21.09
N LEU A 106 -4.60 -5.02 20.06
CA LEU A 106 -5.04 -4.64 18.72
C LEU A 106 -6.07 -5.65 18.18
N GLU A 107 -7.10 -5.12 17.55
CA GLU A 107 -8.05 -5.94 16.80
C GLU A 107 -7.37 -6.56 15.58
N ARG A 108 -7.76 -7.80 15.22
CA ARG A 108 -6.90 -8.63 14.38
C ARG A 108 -7.24 -8.63 12.91
N TRP A 109 -8.50 -8.41 12.54
CA TRP A 109 -8.97 -8.70 11.19
C TRP A 109 -8.99 -7.47 10.30
N SER A 110 -8.64 -7.69 9.04
CA SER A 110 -8.82 -6.71 7.97
C SER A 110 -9.44 -7.36 6.73
N LEU A 111 -10.18 -6.55 5.97
CA LEU A 111 -10.64 -6.86 4.63
C LEU A 111 -10.07 -5.83 3.68
N GLU A 112 -9.71 -6.25 2.47
CA GLU A 112 -9.19 -5.37 1.43
C GLU A 112 -9.81 -5.77 0.10
N GLY A 113 -10.12 -4.79 -0.75
CA GLY A 113 -10.59 -5.06 -2.09
C GLY A 113 -10.53 -3.84 -2.98
N GLY A 114 -10.39 -4.07 -4.27
CA GLY A 114 -10.21 -2.99 -5.21
C GLY A 114 -10.41 -3.37 -6.65
N ILE A 115 -10.31 -2.33 -7.49
CA ILE A 115 -10.44 -2.42 -8.94
C ILE A 115 -9.31 -1.60 -9.56
N GLU A 116 -8.70 -2.16 -10.60
CA GLU A 116 -7.72 -1.47 -11.45
C GLU A 116 -8.22 -1.46 -12.90
N LEU A 117 -8.19 -0.31 -13.52
CA LEU A 117 -8.62 -0.08 -14.90
C LEU A 117 -7.47 0.47 -15.74
N ARG A 118 -7.25 -0.13 -16.90
CA ARG A 118 -6.25 0.28 -17.90
C ARG A 118 -6.91 0.42 -19.30
N PRO A 119 -7.87 1.35 -19.45
CA PRO A 119 -8.81 1.37 -20.59
C PRO A 119 -8.15 1.71 -21.93
N PHE A 120 -7.01 2.37 -21.95
CA PHE A 120 -6.38 2.86 -23.18
C PHE A 120 -4.89 2.51 -23.21
N THR A 121 -4.46 1.89 -24.30
CA THR A 121 -3.05 1.64 -24.60
C THR A 121 -2.76 2.20 -25.99
N THR A 122 -1.80 3.12 -26.10
CA THR A 122 -1.32 3.57 -27.40
C THR A 122 -0.23 2.65 -27.91
N SER A 123 -0.33 2.21 -29.15
CA SER A 123 0.61 1.30 -29.79
C SER A 123 1.56 2.07 -30.70
N THR A 124 2.69 2.50 -30.18
CA THR A 124 3.84 2.96 -30.94
C THR A 124 5.12 2.53 -30.22
N LYS A 125 6.24 3.15 -30.48
CA LYS A 125 7.56 2.81 -29.86
C LYS A 125 7.57 2.86 -28.31
N HIS A 126 6.60 3.53 -27.69
CA HIS A 126 6.38 3.53 -26.23
C HIS A 126 4.89 3.27 -25.99
N ARG A 127 4.59 2.28 -25.17
CA ARG A 127 3.20 2.07 -24.73
C ARG A 127 2.87 3.07 -23.64
N LEU A 128 2.05 4.07 -23.98
CA LEU A 128 1.40 4.92 -22.99
C LEU A 128 0.08 4.26 -22.60
N GLN A 129 -0.11 3.98 -21.34
CA GLN A 129 -1.31 3.38 -20.80
C GLN A 129 -1.88 4.26 -19.69
N VAL A 130 -3.18 4.54 -19.77
CA VAL A 130 -3.88 5.24 -18.67
C VAL A 130 -4.20 4.22 -17.59
N LEU A 131 -4.01 4.62 -16.34
CA LEU A 131 -4.26 3.79 -15.15
C LEU A 131 -5.22 4.51 -14.21
N PHE A 132 -6.25 3.80 -13.76
CA PHE A 132 -7.10 4.16 -12.64
C PHE A 132 -7.12 2.99 -11.65
N GLY A 133 -7.09 3.30 -10.36
CA GLY A 133 -7.22 2.30 -9.31
C GLY A 133 -8.05 2.83 -8.16
N LEU A 134 -8.90 1.98 -7.63
CA LEU A 134 -9.61 2.18 -6.38
C LEU A 134 -9.28 1.01 -5.46
N ASP A 135 -8.82 1.29 -4.27
CA ASP A 135 -8.59 0.33 -3.20
C ASP A 135 -9.39 0.74 -1.97
N MET A 136 -9.97 -0.22 -1.29
CA MET A 136 -10.70 -0.03 -0.04
C MET A 136 -10.22 -1.04 0.98
N ARG A 137 -9.84 -0.57 2.14
CA ARG A 137 -9.47 -1.39 3.29
C ARG A 137 -10.43 -1.14 4.46
N PHE A 138 -10.74 -2.19 5.17
CA PHE A 138 -11.62 -2.19 6.33
C PHE A 138 -10.89 -2.91 7.45
N TRP A 139 -10.64 -2.21 8.54
CA TRP A 139 -10.00 -2.78 9.72
C TRP A 139 -11.01 -2.99 10.84
N GLN A 140 -10.92 -4.10 11.52
CA GLN A 140 -11.69 -4.33 12.74
C GLN A 140 -11.35 -3.25 13.78
N GLN A 141 -10.08 -2.87 13.88
CA GLN A 141 -9.56 -1.80 14.75
C GLN A 141 -10.26 -0.44 14.54
N SER A 142 -10.72 -0.14 13.35
CA SER A 142 -11.44 1.09 12.98
C SER A 142 -12.96 0.89 12.92
N ASN A 143 -13.50 -0.15 13.59
CA ASN A 143 -14.91 -0.54 13.51
C ASN A 143 -15.40 -0.76 12.08
N TRP A 144 -14.55 -1.31 11.23
CA TRP A 144 -14.83 -1.60 9.82
C TRP A 144 -15.18 -0.37 8.97
N GLN A 145 -14.78 0.83 9.43
CA GLN A 145 -14.92 2.02 8.62
C GLN A 145 -13.98 1.95 7.40
N PRO A 146 -14.45 2.38 6.22
CA PRO A 146 -13.63 2.29 5.02
C PRO A 146 -12.47 3.29 5.03
N ASP A 147 -11.31 2.79 4.64
CA ASP A 147 -10.14 3.56 4.24
C ASP A 147 -10.01 3.42 2.73
N ALA A 148 -10.19 4.51 1.99
CA ALA A 148 -10.24 4.51 0.54
C ALA A 148 -9.03 5.19 -0.08
N SER A 149 -8.40 4.51 -1.04
CA SER A 149 -7.30 5.04 -1.85
C SER A 149 -7.70 5.05 -3.32
N PHE A 150 -7.59 6.18 -3.96
CA PHE A 150 -7.80 6.34 -5.40
C PHE A 150 -6.50 6.77 -6.05
N VAL A 151 -6.18 6.16 -7.20
CA VAL A 151 -5.04 6.53 -8.03
C VAL A 151 -5.49 6.77 -9.46
N ALA A 152 -4.90 7.78 -10.10
CA ALA A 152 -5.07 8.02 -11.52
C ALA A 152 -3.75 8.50 -12.12
N GLY A 153 -3.44 8.07 -13.34
CA GLY A 153 -2.23 8.50 -14.00
C GLY A 153 -1.91 7.76 -15.28
N VAL A 154 -0.64 7.74 -15.60
CA VAL A 154 -0.13 7.15 -16.84
C VAL A 154 1.05 6.24 -16.55
N THR A 155 1.08 5.12 -17.25
CA THR A 155 2.20 4.19 -17.32
C THR A 155 2.95 4.40 -18.62
N LEU A 156 4.26 4.53 -18.53
CA LEU A 156 5.18 4.46 -19.66
C LEU A 156 5.88 3.10 -19.65
N ASP A 157 5.52 2.28 -20.63
CA ASP A 157 6.08 0.95 -20.82
C ASP A 157 6.92 0.96 -22.10
N PRO A 158 8.26 0.83 -22.03
CA PRO A 158 9.08 0.84 -23.23
C PRO A 158 8.81 -0.41 -24.08
N VAL A 159 8.72 -0.22 -25.40
CA VAL A 159 8.60 -1.31 -26.35
C VAL A 159 10.00 -1.81 -26.72
N GLY A 160 10.27 -3.09 -26.44
CA GLY A 160 11.56 -3.73 -26.75
C GLY A 160 12.12 -4.52 -25.57
N GLU A 161 13.40 -4.84 -25.61
CA GLU A 161 14.10 -5.61 -24.56
C GLU A 161 14.37 -4.79 -23.28
N SER A 162 13.95 -3.53 -23.21
CA SER A 162 14.09 -2.69 -22.03
C SER A 162 13.07 -3.08 -20.98
N SER A 163 13.55 -3.43 -19.79
CA SER A 163 12.76 -3.98 -18.67
C SER A 163 12.19 -2.88 -17.74
N TYR A 164 12.27 -1.61 -18.11
CA TYR A 164 11.88 -0.53 -17.21
C TYR A 164 10.48 -0.04 -17.52
N ARG A 165 9.62 -0.02 -16.51
CA ARG A 165 8.31 0.63 -16.56
C ARG A 165 8.28 1.78 -15.54
N VAL A 166 7.65 2.88 -15.92
CA VAL A 166 7.48 4.06 -15.02
C VAL A 166 6.02 4.43 -14.97
N ASP A 167 5.48 4.55 -13.77
CA ASP A 167 4.14 5.05 -13.52
C ASP A 167 4.22 6.45 -12.91
N PHE A 168 3.52 7.42 -13.51
CA PHE A 168 3.30 8.76 -12.98
C PHE A 168 1.85 8.86 -12.52
N LEU A 169 1.63 8.97 -11.22
CA LEU A 169 0.32 8.87 -10.61
C LEU A 169 0.02 10.08 -9.73
N VAL A 170 -1.26 10.40 -9.61
CA VAL A 170 -1.80 11.21 -8.53
C VAL A 170 -2.57 10.27 -7.62
N ARG A 171 -2.31 10.35 -6.31
CA ARG A 171 -2.98 9.55 -5.28
C ARG A 171 -3.84 10.44 -4.42
N TYR A 172 -5.08 10.02 -4.21
CA TYR A 172 -5.98 10.56 -3.21
C TYR A 172 -6.26 9.48 -2.17
N TYR A 173 -6.20 9.84 -0.91
CA TYR A 173 -6.51 8.95 0.20
C TYR A 173 -7.48 9.63 1.17
N ASN A 174 -8.46 8.88 1.66
CA ASN A 174 -9.37 9.29 2.73
C ASN A 174 -9.64 8.10 3.63
N GLY A 175 -9.17 8.16 4.86
CA GLY A 175 -9.28 7.05 5.79
C GLY A 175 -8.53 7.30 7.09
N HIS A 176 -8.35 6.24 7.87
CA HIS A 176 -7.50 6.28 9.06
C HIS A 176 -6.04 6.42 8.63
N SER A 177 -5.25 7.11 9.45
CA SER A 177 -3.83 7.32 9.13
C SER A 177 -3.12 5.99 8.93
N PRO A 178 -2.40 5.78 7.81
CA PRO A 178 -1.56 4.60 7.62
C PRO A 178 -0.30 4.64 8.49
N ASN A 179 0.00 5.80 9.09
CA ASN A 179 1.14 5.97 9.99
C ASN A 179 0.76 5.44 11.38
N GLY A 180 1.48 4.42 11.82
CA GLY A 180 1.09 3.60 12.94
C GLY A 180 0.86 4.35 14.26
N GLN A 181 1.64 5.40 14.56
CA GLN A 181 1.42 6.19 15.78
C GLN A 181 0.09 6.96 15.78
N PHE A 182 -0.49 7.20 14.60
CA PHE A 182 -1.71 8.00 14.40
C PHE A 182 -2.85 7.18 13.80
N PHE A 183 -2.82 5.85 13.93
CA PHE A 183 -3.78 4.94 13.28
C PHE A 183 -5.25 5.16 13.67
N THR A 184 -5.51 5.86 14.76
CA THR A 184 -6.88 6.24 15.20
C THR A 184 -7.38 7.52 14.55
N GLU A 185 -6.48 8.31 13.95
CA GLU A 185 -6.83 9.59 13.35
C GLU A 185 -7.31 9.38 11.90
N ARG A 186 -8.28 10.17 11.47
CA ARG A 186 -8.69 10.21 10.06
C ARG A 186 -7.97 11.33 9.33
N ILE A 187 -7.41 10.99 8.19
CA ILE A 187 -6.70 11.93 7.35
C ILE A 187 -7.25 11.92 5.92
N GLN A 188 -6.97 12.99 5.21
CA GLN A 188 -7.25 13.12 3.79
C GLN A 188 -6.00 13.68 3.11
N THR A 189 -5.49 12.97 2.12
CA THR A 189 -4.28 13.38 1.41
C THR A 189 -4.45 13.34 -0.09
N LEU A 190 -3.75 14.23 -0.79
CA LEU A 190 -3.64 14.25 -2.24
C LEU A 190 -2.18 14.55 -2.60
N GLY A 191 -1.57 13.73 -3.43
CA GLY A 191 -0.18 13.92 -3.80
C GLY A 191 0.25 13.17 -5.05
N PRO A 192 1.39 13.56 -5.66
CA PRO A 192 2.00 12.83 -6.75
C PRO A 192 2.70 11.55 -6.25
N SER A 193 2.80 10.56 -7.14
CA SER A 193 3.56 9.33 -6.91
C SER A 193 4.27 8.92 -8.19
N VAL A 194 5.53 8.51 -8.08
CA VAL A 194 6.30 7.93 -9.19
C VAL A 194 6.71 6.53 -8.77
N GLN A 195 6.44 5.55 -9.63
CA GLN A 195 6.82 4.15 -9.40
C GLN A 195 7.71 3.68 -10.54
N LEU A 196 8.80 3.02 -10.18
CA LEU A 196 9.78 2.46 -11.10
C LEU A 196 9.79 0.94 -10.95
N TYR A 197 9.74 0.24 -12.09
CA TYR A 197 9.80 -1.23 -12.16
C TYR A 197 11.00 -1.62 -13.03
N PHE A 198 11.79 -2.61 -12.56
CA PHE A 198 13.02 -3.07 -13.19
C PHE A 198 12.91 -4.55 -13.58
#